data_d69be60ed4d51f54638b8ceaf333e7dd
#
_entry.id   d69be60ed4d51f54638b8ceaf333e7dd
#
_cell.length_a   1.000
_cell.length_b   1.000
_cell.length_c   1.000
_cell.angle_alpha   90.00
_cell.angle_beta   90.00
_cell.angle_gamma   90.00
#
_symmetry.space_group_name_H-M   'P 1'
#
loop_
_entity.id
_entity.type
_entity.pdbx_description
1 polymer ?
#
loop_
_entity_poly.entity_id
_entity_poly.type
_entity_poly.pdbx_seq_one_letter_code
_entity_poly.pdbx_strand_id
1 'polypeptide(L)'
;YVKSAKQYILYRAERTRIREMKTRLMKTYEELTFKDAKDNDLKRENANIDCDTPMGIMLKYGSEGAKQFNEIFVLKPEHAAAHRKGDIHIHDFDFYTLTTTCCQIDIIKLFKNGFSTGHGNIREPNDIQTYSALTCIAIQANQNDQHGGQSIPNFDYGLALGVAKTYQKTYKQNLIKALELLVGMKDVVTVVNKISKKIRDENHLYPTLSANEEYLKLEKSLLQEDVSDSEIIDKAQLFACQKALEETDSKTYQAMEALIHNLNTMHSRAGAQVPFSSINYGTDTSAEGRMLIKNILLATEAGLGHGE
;
A
#
# COMPACT_ATOMS: atom_id res chain seq x y z
N TYR A 1 3.64 9.96 -63.09
CA TYR A 1 3.03 11.15 -62.48
C TYR A 1 2.23 10.83 -61.23
N VAL A 2 1.33 9.82 -61.22
CA VAL A 2 0.48 9.49 -60.06
C VAL A 2 1.30 9.18 -58.78
N LYS A 3 2.36 8.39 -58.91
CA LYS A 3 3.25 8.03 -57.81
C LYS A 3 3.94 9.26 -57.21
N SER A 4 4.42 10.16 -58.08
CA SER A 4 5.09 11.41 -57.63
C SER A 4 4.10 12.39 -56.98
N ALA A 5 2.88 12.49 -57.51
CA ALA A 5 1.81 13.27 -56.92
C ALA A 5 1.43 12.78 -55.52
N LYS A 6 1.29 11.44 -55.38
CA LYS A 6 1.01 10.83 -54.06
C LYS A 6 2.14 11.09 -53.05
N GLN A 7 3.37 10.96 -53.48
CA GLN A 7 4.54 11.26 -52.61
C GLN A 7 4.57 12.73 -52.20
N TYR A 8 4.27 13.63 -53.09
CA TYR A 8 4.22 15.06 -52.78
C TYR A 8 3.09 15.42 -51.83
N ILE A 9 1.90 14.83 -51.97
CA ILE A 9 0.78 15.02 -51.05
C ILE A 9 1.16 14.54 -49.64
N LEU A 10 1.74 13.34 -49.51
CA LEU A 10 2.19 12.79 -48.25
C LEU A 10 3.26 13.66 -47.61
N TYR A 11 4.23 14.15 -48.38
CA TYR A 11 5.24 15.08 -47.90
C TYR A 11 4.66 16.38 -47.37
N ARG A 12 3.69 16.95 -48.11
CA ARG A 12 3.00 18.19 -47.68
C ARG A 12 2.19 17.97 -46.39
N ALA A 13 1.50 16.87 -46.28
CA ALA A 13 0.76 16.48 -45.07
C ALA A 13 1.69 16.38 -43.87
N GLU A 14 2.81 15.69 -44.01
CA GLU A 14 3.82 15.52 -42.95
C GLU A 14 4.44 16.87 -42.53
N ARG A 15 4.78 17.70 -43.48
CA ARG A 15 5.27 19.08 -43.21
C ARG A 15 4.25 19.95 -42.48
N THR A 16 2.98 19.76 -42.72
CA THR A 16 1.92 20.47 -42.02
C THR A 16 1.79 19.99 -40.58
N ARG A 17 1.82 18.67 -40.37
CA ARG A 17 1.80 18.07 -39.02
C ARG A 17 2.96 18.54 -38.15
N ILE A 18 4.18 18.54 -38.70
CA ILE A 18 5.38 19.02 -38.00
C ILE A 18 5.26 20.49 -37.60
N ARG A 19 4.75 21.35 -38.51
CA ARG A 19 4.53 22.77 -38.21
C ARG A 19 3.47 22.98 -37.14
N GLU A 20 2.38 22.26 -37.22
CA GLU A 20 1.31 22.32 -36.22
C GLU A 20 1.85 21.94 -34.84
N MET A 21 2.56 20.80 -34.73
CA MET A 21 3.19 20.38 -33.47
C MET A 21 4.13 21.45 -32.92
N LYS A 22 5.03 21.97 -33.76
CA LYS A 22 5.96 23.01 -33.34
C LYS A 22 5.25 24.25 -32.80
N THR A 23 4.22 24.72 -33.48
CA THR A 23 3.47 25.92 -33.07
C THR A 23 2.72 25.67 -31.75
N ARG A 24 2.06 24.53 -31.62
CA ARG A 24 1.33 24.17 -30.39
C ARG A 24 2.26 24.00 -29.21
N LEU A 25 3.37 23.27 -29.40
CA LEU A 25 4.37 23.04 -28.36
C LEU A 25 4.99 24.34 -27.87
N MET A 26 5.39 25.24 -28.77
CA MET A 26 5.93 26.55 -28.41
C MET A 26 4.91 27.35 -27.59
N LYS A 27 3.67 27.43 -28.03
CA LYS A 27 2.60 28.13 -27.29
C LYS A 27 2.41 27.54 -25.89
N THR A 28 2.35 26.22 -25.78
CA THR A 28 2.21 25.54 -24.49
C THR A 28 3.37 25.84 -23.55
N TYR A 29 4.60 25.80 -24.06
CA TYR A 29 5.77 26.09 -23.25
C TYR A 29 5.87 27.56 -22.83
N GLU A 30 5.46 28.49 -23.69
CA GLU A 30 5.32 29.91 -23.35
C GLU A 30 4.30 30.11 -22.22
N GLU A 31 3.15 29.44 -22.31
CA GLU A 31 2.10 29.50 -21.28
C GLU A 31 2.58 28.92 -19.96
N LEU A 32 3.28 27.79 -19.96
CA LEU A 32 3.83 27.19 -18.74
C LEU A 32 4.95 28.03 -18.12
N THR A 33 5.75 28.73 -18.95
CA THR A 33 6.91 29.49 -18.49
C THR A 33 6.54 30.87 -17.96
N PHE A 34 5.70 31.60 -18.69
CA PHE A 34 5.50 33.05 -18.47
C PHE A 34 4.18 33.43 -17.83
N LYS A 35 3.18 32.54 -17.83
CA LYS A 35 1.90 32.83 -17.17
C LYS A 35 1.94 32.45 -15.70
N ASP A 36 1.34 33.29 -14.85
CA ASP A 36 1.23 33.02 -13.43
C ASP A 36 0.31 31.79 -13.17
N ALA A 37 0.64 31.00 -12.16
CA ALA A 37 -0.12 29.79 -11.81
C ALA A 37 -1.59 30.11 -11.45
N LYS A 38 -1.88 31.30 -10.95
CA LYS A 38 -3.25 31.72 -10.59
C LYS A 38 -4.15 31.94 -11.81
N ASP A 39 -3.58 32.31 -12.93
CA ASP A 39 -4.30 32.67 -14.17
C ASP A 39 -4.18 31.62 -15.27
N ASN A 40 -3.57 30.46 -14.96
CA ASN A 40 -3.27 29.45 -15.96
C ASN A 40 -3.90 28.12 -15.62
N ASP A 41 -5.04 27.83 -16.27
CA ASP A 41 -5.76 26.56 -16.11
C ASP A 41 -4.87 25.35 -16.44
N LEU A 42 -3.96 25.50 -17.41
CA LEU A 42 -3.02 24.45 -17.80
C LEU A 42 -2.13 23.99 -16.64
N LYS A 43 -1.71 24.91 -15.76
CA LYS A 43 -0.92 24.57 -14.56
C LYS A 43 -1.74 23.86 -13.49
N ARG A 44 -3.06 24.06 -13.46
CA ARG A 44 -3.97 23.50 -12.44
C ARG A 44 -4.77 22.30 -12.90
N GLU A 45 -4.72 21.97 -14.18
CA GLU A 45 -5.55 20.93 -14.80
C GLU A 45 -5.34 19.54 -14.20
N ASN A 46 -4.14 19.26 -13.66
CA ASN A 46 -3.83 17.96 -13.08
C ASN A 46 -3.53 18.11 -11.59
N ALA A 47 -4.47 17.67 -10.73
CA ALA A 47 -4.31 17.66 -9.28
C ALA A 47 -3.16 16.77 -8.79
N ASN A 48 -2.63 15.90 -9.65
CA ASN A 48 -1.54 14.97 -9.32
C ASN A 48 -0.15 15.58 -9.51
N ILE A 49 -0.06 16.78 -10.08
CA ILE A 49 1.22 17.45 -10.36
C ILE A 49 1.18 18.84 -9.72
N ASP A 50 2.02 19.03 -8.71
CA ASP A 50 2.23 20.34 -8.12
C ASP A 50 3.22 21.13 -8.99
N CYS A 51 2.70 22.02 -9.82
CA CYS A 51 3.49 22.87 -10.71
C CYS A 51 4.27 23.98 -9.98
N ASP A 52 4.07 24.18 -8.70
CA ASP A 52 4.87 25.11 -7.89
C ASP A 52 6.20 24.50 -7.45
N THR A 53 6.38 23.20 -7.69
CA THR A 53 7.67 22.50 -7.46
C THR A 53 8.49 22.39 -8.74
N PRO A 54 9.84 22.42 -8.67
CA PRO A 54 10.72 22.27 -9.84
C PRO A 54 10.45 20.97 -10.62
N MET A 55 10.22 19.86 -9.91
CA MET A 55 9.94 18.57 -10.55
C MET A 55 8.53 18.52 -11.12
N GLY A 56 7.56 19.15 -10.48
CA GLY A 56 6.19 19.22 -10.99
C GLY A 56 6.10 20.00 -12.29
N ILE A 57 6.76 21.16 -12.40
CA ILE A 57 6.77 21.93 -13.66
C ILE A 57 7.48 21.15 -14.78
N MET A 58 8.57 20.44 -14.48
CA MET A 58 9.26 19.59 -15.46
C MET A 58 8.37 18.45 -15.95
N LEU A 59 7.63 17.79 -15.05
CA LEU A 59 6.65 16.79 -15.42
C LEU A 59 5.53 17.38 -16.29
N LYS A 60 5.07 18.58 -15.99
CA LYS A 60 4.02 19.24 -16.78
C LYS A 60 4.48 19.55 -18.20
N TYR A 61 5.72 19.99 -18.39
CA TYR A 61 6.31 20.14 -19.73
C TYR A 61 6.30 18.82 -20.51
N GLY A 62 6.72 17.72 -19.85
CA GLY A 62 6.74 16.38 -20.45
C GLY A 62 5.32 15.89 -20.81
N SER A 63 4.39 16.02 -19.86
CA SER A 63 2.98 15.63 -20.02
C SER A 63 2.33 16.34 -21.21
N GLU A 64 2.39 17.66 -21.25
CA GLU A 64 1.78 18.43 -22.34
C GLU A 64 2.45 18.18 -23.71
N GLY A 65 3.75 17.99 -23.73
CA GLY A 65 4.48 17.57 -24.93
C GLY A 65 4.03 16.19 -25.43
N ALA A 66 3.89 15.22 -24.52
CA ALA A 66 3.44 13.87 -24.84
C ALA A 66 1.99 13.83 -25.36
N LYS A 67 1.07 14.57 -24.72
CA LYS A 67 -0.32 14.70 -25.19
C LYS A 67 -0.37 15.20 -26.63
N GLN A 68 0.37 16.26 -26.95
CA GLN A 68 0.41 16.83 -28.29
C GLN A 68 1.03 15.87 -29.32
N PHE A 69 2.10 15.17 -28.93
CA PHE A 69 2.71 14.15 -29.78
C PHE A 69 1.72 13.02 -30.09
N ASN A 70 1.07 12.47 -29.06
CA ASN A 70 0.12 11.40 -29.21
C ASN A 70 -1.07 11.80 -30.08
N GLU A 71 -1.59 12.99 -29.90
CA GLU A 71 -2.70 13.52 -30.68
C GLU A 71 -2.35 13.68 -32.17
N ILE A 72 -1.15 14.20 -32.48
CA ILE A 72 -0.76 14.55 -33.85
C ILE A 72 -0.20 13.35 -34.61
N PHE A 73 0.58 12.48 -33.95
CA PHE A 73 1.35 11.43 -34.62
C PHE A 73 0.88 10.02 -34.34
N VAL A 74 0.28 9.75 -33.18
CA VAL A 74 -0.09 8.39 -32.76
C VAL A 74 -1.56 8.10 -33.07
N LEU A 75 -2.47 9.00 -32.70
CA LEU A 75 -3.88 8.82 -32.98
C LEU A 75 -4.21 9.00 -34.46
N LYS A 76 -5.24 8.29 -34.90
CA LYS A 76 -5.87 8.60 -36.20
C LYS A 76 -6.54 9.94 -36.11
N PRO A 77 -6.55 10.73 -37.22
CA PRO A 77 -7.13 12.07 -37.21
C PRO A 77 -8.58 12.14 -36.72
N GLU A 78 -9.42 11.15 -37.07
CA GLU A 78 -10.79 11.05 -36.57
C GLU A 78 -10.91 10.85 -35.07
N HIS A 79 -10.04 10.04 -34.47
CA HIS A 79 -10.02 9.83 -33.03
C HIS A 79 -9.48 11.05 -32.28
N ALA A 80 -8.44 11.70 -32.81
CA ALA A 80 -7.94 12.95 -32.28
C ALA A 80 -9.00 14.08 -32.33
N ALA A 81 -9.77 14.15 -33.41
CA ALA A 81 -10.85 15.09 -33.52
C ALA A 81 -11.99 14.81 -32.53
N ALA A 82 -12.38 13.56 -32.36
CA ALA A 82 -13.37 13.12 -31.39
C ALA A 82 -12.95 13.44 -29.94
N HIS A 83 -11.70 13.17 -29.60
CA HIS A 83 -11.15 13.50 -28.28
C HIS A 83 -11.16 15.02 -28.03
N ARG A 84 -10.72 15.83 -28.98
CA ARG A 84 -10.74 17.29 -28.85
C ARG A 84 -12.15 17.89 -28.73
N LYS A 85 -13.15 17.28 -29.36
CA LYS A 85 -14.54 17.71 -29.28
C LYS A 85 -15.25 17.26 -28.01
N GLY A 86 -14.63 16.33 -27.25
CA GLY A 86 -15.25 15.70 -26.09
C GLY A 86 -16.23 14.57 -26.42
N ASP A 87 -16.28 14.11 -27.67
CA ASP A 87 -17.11 12.98 -28.09
C ASP A 87 -16.62 11.68 -27.46
N ILE A 88 -15.29 11.58 -27.19
CA ILE A 88 -14.62 10.54 -26.41
C ILE A 88 -13.60 11.18 -25.47
N HIS A 89 -13.31 10.50 -24.36
CA HIS A 89 -12.22 10.86 -23.45
C HIS A 89 -11.17 9.75 -23.44
N ILE A 90 -9.90 10.09 -23.72
CA ILE A 90 -8.76 9.20 -23.54
C ILE A 90 -8.10 9.61 -22.24
N HIS A 91 -8.25 8.73 -21.22
CA HIS A 91 -7.70 8.97 -19.90
C HIS A 91 -6.17 8.78 -19.90
N ASP A 92 -5.44 9.55 -19.07
CA ASP A 92 -3.98 9.50 -18.96
C ASP A 92 -3.27 9.60 -20.33
N PHE A 93 -3.73 10.53 -21.16
CA PHE A 93 -3.32 10.63 -22.56
C PHE A 93 -1.83 10.98 -22.75
N ASP A 94 -1.21 11.57 -21.75
CA ASP A 94 0.23 11.80 -21.68
C ASP A 94 1.03 10.49 -21.52
N PHE A 95 0.47 9.49 -20.87
CA PHE A 95 1.06 8.16 -20.70
C PHE A 95 0.56 7.11 -21.70
N TYR A 96 -0.17 7.51 -22.73
CA TYR A 96 -0.90 6.64 -23.67
C TYR A 96 -0.08 5.45 -24.22
N THR A 97 1.22 5.61 -24.43
CA THR A 97 2.11 4.59 -25.00
C THR A 97 3.26 4.19 -24.08
N LEU A 98 3.36 4.77 -22.88
CA LEU A 98 4.59 4.69 -22.08
C LEU A 98 4.51 3.71 -20.91
N THR A 99 3.34 3.48 -20.34
CA THR A 99 3.22 2.68 -19.11
C THR A 99 1.84 2.04 -18.96
N THR A 100 1.74 1.14 -18.00
CA THR A 100 0.46 0.63 -17.50
C THR A 100 -0.16 1.65 -16.55
N THR A 101 -1.48 1.74 -16.56
CA THR A 101 -2.25 2.60 -15.67
C THR A 101 -3.08 1.76 -14.73
N CYS A 102 -3.18 2.18 -13.47
CA CYS A 102 -3.92 1.52 -12.39
C CYS A 102 -3.56 0.04 -12.19
N CYS A 103 -3.41 -0.36 -10.95
CA CYS A 103 -3.09 -1.75 -10.63
C CYS A 103 -3.72 -2.23 -9.32
N GLN A 104 -3.77 -3.54 -9.17
CA GLN A 104 -4.12 -4.21 -7.94
C GLN A 104 -2.89 -4.92 -7.37
N ILE A 105 -2.63 -4.72 -6.08
CA ILE A 105 -1.50 -5.31 -5.37
C ILE A 105 -2.01 -6.43 -4.47
N ASP A 106 -1.65 -7.67 -4.79
CA ASP A 106 -1.91 -8.83 -3.94
C ASP A 106 -0.83 -8.94 -2.85
N ILE A 107 -1.11 -8.34 -1.69
CA ILE A 107 -0.17 -8.30 -0.57
C ILE A 107 0.07 -9.66 0.08
N ILE A 108 -0.89 -10.59 0.01
CA ILE A 108 -0.71 -11.96 0.54
C ILE A 108 0.41 -12.64 -0.25
N LYS A 109 0.29 -12.59 -1.57
CA LYS A 109 1.28 -13.20 -2.47
C LYS A 109 2.62 -12.47 -2.41
N LEU A 110 2.57 -11.14 -2.35
CA LEU A 110 3.77 -10.29 -2.30
C LEU A 110 4.60 -10.55 -1.05
N PHE A 111 3.96 -10.69 0.12
CA PHE A 111 4.68 -10.82 1.40
C PHE A 111 5.13 -12.24 1.73
N LYS A 112 4.54 -13.27 1.11
CA LYS A 112 4.79 -14.68 1.44
C LYS A 112 6.27 -15.07 1.43
N ASN A 113 7.05 -14.49 0.52
CA ASN A 113 8.49 -14.77 0.39
C ASN A 113 9.34 -13.47 0.47
N GLY A 114 8.72 -12.38 0.86
CA GLY A 114 9.31 -11.07 0.70
C GLY A 114 9.32 -10.58 -0.75
N PHE A 115 9.78 -9.36 -0.98
CA PHE A 115 9.81 -8.74 -2.31
C PHE A 115 10.99 -7.78 -2.46
N SER A 116 11.24 -7.36 -3.70
CA SER A 116 12.25 -6.35 -4.02
C SER A 116 11.60 -5.14 -4.68
N THR A 117 12.05 -3.95 -4.31
CA THR A 117 11.71 -2.67 -4.95
C THR A 117 12.75 -2.23 -5.99
N GLY A 118 13.67 -3.12 -6.38
CA GLY A 118 14.81 -2.77 -7.22
C GLY A 118 16.06 -2.32 -6.45
N HIS A 119 15.94 -1.98 -5.17
CA HIS A 119 17.02 -1.47 -4.31
C HIS A 119 17.40 -2.41 -3.16
N GLY A 120 16.95 -3.65 -3.20
CA GLY A 120 17.22 -4.68 -2.19
C GLY A 120 16.01 -5.55 -1.92
N ASN A 121 16.23 -6.64 -1.17
CA ASN A 121 15.18 -7.58 -0.80
C ASN A 121 14.61 -7.25 0.58
N ILE A 122 13.31 -7.19 0.66
CA ILE A 122 12.52 -7.00 1.87
C ILE A 122 12.00 -8.37 2.28
N ARG A 123 12.31 -8.79 3.51
CA ARG A 123 11.87 -10.08 4.05
C ARG A 123 10.38 -10.10 4.35
N GLU A 124 9.81 -11.29 4.49
CA GLU A 124 8.44 -11.49 4.97
C GLU A 124 8.21 -10.76 6.32
N PRO A 125 7.10 -10.01 6.47
CA PRO A 125 6.77 -9.34 7.73
C PRO A 125 6.36 -10.31 8.83
N ASN A 126 6.61 -9.94 10.09
CA ASN A 126 6.40 -10.82 11.24
C ASN A 126 5.52 -10.23 12.36
N ASP A 127 4.98 -9.02 12.18
CA ASP A 127 4.00 -8.39 13.05
C ASP A 127 3.19 -7.34 12.29
N ILE A 128 2.07 -6.88 12.88
CA ILE A 128 1.13 -5.95 12.21
C ILE A 128 1.80 -4.63 11.83
N GLN A 129 2.73 -4.12 12.63
CA GLN A 129 3.44 -2.87 12.33
C GLN A 129 4.30 -3.02 11.09
N THR A 130 5.01 -4.14 10.97
CA THR A 130 5.82 -4.45 9.79
C THR A 130 4.94 -4.72 8.56
N TYR A 131 3.80 -5.42 8.71
CA TYR A 131 2.83 -5.60 7.62
C TYR A 131 2.32 -4.27 7.09
N SER A 132 1.92 -3.37 7.98
CA SER A 132 1.47 -2.02 7.63
C SER A 132 2.55 -1.20 6.93
N ALA A 133 3.75 -1.16 7.49
CA ALA A 133 4.89 -0.43 6.90
C ALA A 133 5.25 -0.96 5.50
N LEU A 134 5.29 -2.28 5.31
CA LEU A 134 5.59 -2.87 4.00
C LEU A 134 4.46 -2.67 2.99
N THR A 135 3.22 -2.56 3.44
CA THR A 135 2.09 -2.16 2.58
C THR A 135 2.29 -0.74 2.04
N CYS A 136 2.68 0.21 2.88
CA CYS A 136 3.02 1.56 2.43
C CYS A 136 4.18 1.55 1.43
N ILE A 137 5.25 0.81 1.73
CA ILE A 137 6.42 0.69 0.83
C ILE A 137 6.02 0.09 -0.51
N ALA A 138 5.19 -0.96 -0.54
CA ALA A 138 4.73 -1.58 -1.77
C ALA A 138 3.95 -0.58 -2.65
N ILE A 139 3.02 0.17 -2.06
CA ILE A 139 2.24 1.21 -2.77
C ILE A 139 3.17 2.33 -3.27
N GLN A 140 4.05 2.84 -2.41
CA GLN A 140 4.93 3.97 -2.72
C GLN A 140 5.99 3.60 -3.76
N ALA A 141 6.56 2.39 -3.70
CA ALA A 141 7.49 1.91 -4.72
C ALA A 141 6.78 1.72 -6.06
N ASN A 142 5.63 1.04 -6.06
CA ASN A 142 4.85 0.80 -7.27
C ASN A 142 4.35 2.10 -7.94
N GLN A 143 4.16 3.18 -7.18
CA GLN A 143 3.78 4.49 -7.72
C GLN A 143 4.82 5.04 -8.73
N ASN A 144 6.10 4.64 -8.61
CA ASN A 144 7.13 5.05 -9.55
C ASN A 144 7.20 4.18 -10.82
N ASP A 145 6.62 2.98 -10.78
CA ASP A 145 6.67 2.00 -11.86
C ASP A 145 5.42 2.00 -12.75
N GLN A 146 4.35 2.69 -12.31
CA GLN A 146 3.09 2.78 -13.02
C GLN A 146 2.44 4.16 -12.84
N HIS A 147 1.40 4.48 -13.63
CA HIS A 147 0.62 5.71 -13.51
C HIS A 147 -0.82 5.41 -13.09
N GLY A 148 -1.43 6.30 -12.28
CA GLY A 148 -2.81 6.17 -11.83
C GLY A 148 -2.97 5.52 -10.46
N GLY A 149 -4.19 5.09 -10.16
CA GLY A 149 -4.58 4.57 -8.85
C GLY A 149 -4.07 3.15 -8.58
N GLN A 150 -3.91 2.83 -7.30
CA GLN A 150 -3.48 1.54 -6.83
C GLN A 150 -4.51 0.99 -5.83
N SER A 151 -4.75 -0.30 -5.85
CA SER A 151 -5.73 -0.95 -4.99
C SER A 151 -5.14 -2.19 -4.32
N ILE A 152 -5.51 -2.40 -3.06
CA ILE A 152 -5.27 -3.66 -2.34
C ILE A 152 -6.62 -4.36 -2.19
N PRO A 153 -6.93 -5.36 -3.03
CA PRO A 153 -8.25 -5.98 -3.08
C PRO A 153 -8.55 -6.91 -1.89
N ASN A 154 -7.52 -7.35 -1.19
CA ASN A 154 -7.58 -8.34 -0.09
C ASN A 154 -6.89 -7.78 1.18
N PHE A 155 -7.15 -6.52 1.50
CA PHE A 155 -6.48 -5.81 2.59
C PHE A 155 -6.69 -6.48 3.95
N ASP A 156 -7.93 -6.86 4.27
CA ASP A 156 -8.29 -7.50 5.53
C ASP A 156 -7.62 -8.88 5.69
N TYR A 157 -7.72 -9.75 4.69
CA TYR A 157 -7.04 -11.05 4.70
C TYR A 157 -5.52 -10.92 4.78
N GLY A 158 -4.96 -9.97 4.06
CA GLY A 158 -3.52 -9.78 4.00
C GLY A 158 -2.93 -9.34 5.32
N LEU A 159 -3.53 -8.35 5.96
CA LEU A 159 -3.02 -7.81 7.22
C LEU A 159 -3.50 -8.59 8.45
N ALA A 160 -4.58 -9.38 8.37
CA ALA A 160 -5.01 -10.28 9.44
C ALA A 160 -3.89 -11.24 9.86
N LEU A 161 -3.05 -11.68 8.91
CA LEU A 161 -1.85 -12.48 9.20
C LEU A 161 -0.87 -11.73 10.13
N GLY A 162 -0.73 -10.42 9.95
CA GLY A 162 0.07 -9.57 10.82
C GLY A 162 -0.51 -9.45 12.22
N VAL A 163 -1.84 -9.35 12.34
CA VAL A 163 -2.56 -9.36 13.63
C VAL A 163 -2.34 -10.67 14.34
N ALA A 164 -2.51 -11.81 13.65
CA ALA A 164 -2.29 -13.14 14.21
C ALA A 164 -0.86 -13.33 14.74
N LYS A 165 0.15 -12.99 13.94
CA LYS A 165 1.56 -13.06 14.36
C LYS A 165 1.86 -12.14 15.55
N THR A 166 1.22 -10.97 15.61
CA THR A 166 1.37 -10.03 16.72
C THR A 166 0.77 -10.62 18.00
N TYR A 167 -0.42 -11.21 17.92
CA TYR A 167 -1.06 -11.86 19.06
C TYR A 167 -0.21 -13.02 19.61
N GLN A 168 0.27 -13.90 18.73
CA GLN A 168 1.14 -15.01 19.11
C GLN A 168 2.41 -14.54 19.87
N LYS A 169 3.02 -13.47 19.38
CA LYS A 169 4.20 -12.87 19.99
C LYS A 169 3.89 -12.24 21.35
N THR A 170 2.81 -11.47 21.45
CA THR A 170 2.43 -10.79 22.69
C THR A 170 1.91 -11.78 23.74
N TYR A 171 1.14 -12.80 23.33
CA TYR A 171 0.73 -13.88 24.22
C TYR A 171 1.91 -14.54 24.90
N LYS A 172 2.86 -15.00 24.09
CA LYS A 172 4.07 -15.66 24.59
C LYS A 172 4.90 -14.77 25.53
N GLN A 173 5.05 -13.47 25.19
CA GLN A 173 5.75 -12.52 26.05
C GLN A 173 5.06 -12.32 27.40
N ASN A 174 3.75 -12.25 27.41
CA ASN A 174 2.96 -12.06 28.62
C ASN A 174 2.88 -13.34 29.47
N LEU A 175 2.85 -14.52 28.84
CA LEU A 175 2.96 -15.80 29.55
C LEU A 175 4.31 -15.92 30.28
N ILE A 176 5.40 -15.58 29.60
CA ILE A 176 6.75 -15.53 30.21
C ILE A 176 6.75 -14.61 31.44
N LYS A 177 6.27 -13.37 31.29
CA LYS A 177 6.20 -12.41 32.41
C LYS A 177 5.38 -12.93 33.59
N ALA A 178 4.22 -13.53 33.31
CA ALA A 178 3.34 -14.06 34.34
C ALA A 178 4.03 -15.22 35.11
N LEU A 179 4.65 -16.15 34.40
CA LEU A 179 5.38 -17.28 35.03
C LEU A 179 6.62 -16.82 35.81
N GLU A 180 7.36 -15.85 35.31
CA GLU A 180 8.49 -15.25 36.05
C GLU A 180 8.02 -14.63 37.37
N LEU A 181 6.91 -13.89 37.36
CA LEU A 181 6.36 -13.23 38.55
C LEU A 181 5.73 -14.20 39.56
N LEU A 182 4.98 -15.19 39.06
CA LEU A 182 4.19 -16.08 39.93
C LEU A 182 4.96 -17.27 40.44
N VAL A 183 5.93 -17.79 39.68
CA VAL A 183 6.66 -19.00 40.00
C VAL A 183 8.09 -18.70 40.42
N GLY A 184 8.66 -17.57 40.03
CA GLY A 184 10.08 -17.24 40.22
C GLY A 184 11.02 -18.23 39.50
N MET A 185 10.54 -18.82 38.42
CA MET A 185 11.23 -19.90 37.70
C MET A 185 12.43 -19.32 36.95
N LYS A 186 13.58 -20.00 37.03
CA LYS A 186 14.75 -19.70 36.20
C LYS A 186 14.53 -20.29 34.80
N ASP A 187 14.98 -19.59 33.78
CA ASP A 187 14.92 -20.03 32.38
C ASP A 187 13.51 -20.19 31.77
N VAL A 188 12.49 -19.49 32.31
CA VAL A 188 11.08 -19.49 31.77
C VAL A 188 11.06 -19.28 30.28
N VAL A 189 11.89 -18.37 29.76
CA VAL A 189 11.95 -18.05 28.29
C VAL A 189 12.26 -19.31 27.49
N THR A 190 13.22 -20.10 27.95
CA THR A 190 13.64 -21.34 27.26
C THR A 190 12.54 -22.40 27.31
N VAL A 191 11.87 -22.55 28.45
CA VAL A 191 10.77 -23.52 28.64
C VAL A 191 9.58 -23.15 27.75
N VAL A 192 9.08 -21.90 27.81
CA VAL A 192 7.95 -21.45 27.00
C VAL A 192 8.27 -21.53 25.50
N ASN A 193 9.50 -21.20 25.10
CA ASN A 193 9.93 -21.35 23.71
C ASN A 193 9.89 -22.79 23.23
N LYS A 194 10.39 -23.74 24.08
CA LYS A 194 10.41 -25.18 23.79
C LYS A 194 8.98 -25.73 23.67
N ILE A 195 8.08 -25.36 24.59
CA ILE A 195 6.68 -25.78 24.60
C ILE A 195 5.95 -25.24 23.37
N SER A 196 6.03 -23.94 23.12
CA SER A 196 5.40 -23.33 21.95
C SER A 196 5.88 -23.94 20.64
N LYS A 197 7.18 -24.27 20.55
CA LYS A 197 7.75 -24.93 19.38
C LYS A 197 7.22 -26.36 19.24
N LYS A 198 7.15 -27.12 20.33
CA LYS A 198 6.65 -28.50 20.33
C LYS A 198 5.19 -28.55 19.87
N ILE A 199 4.32 -27.73 20.45
CA ILE A 199 2.89 -27.67 20.07
C ILE A 199 2.74 -27.31 18.58
N ARG A 200 3.50 -26.34 18.10
CA ARG A 200 3.49 -25.94 16.69
C ARG A 200 3.91 -27.09 15.77
N ASP A 201 5.03 -27.73 16.08
CA ASP A 201 5.66 -28.71 15.19
C ASP A 201 4.89 -30.06 15.19
N GLU A 202 4.29 -30.46 16.33
CA GLU A 202 3.55 -31.72 16.48
C GLU A 202 2.04 -31.59 16.20
N ASN A 203 1.40 -30.49 16.61
CA ASN A 203 -0.04 -30.32 16.56
C ASN A 203 -0.48 -29.26 15.56
N HIS A 204 0.43 -28.47 14.98
CA HIS A 204 0.13 -27.34 14.10
C HIS A 204 -0.80 -26.29 14.73
N LEU A 205 -0.79 -26.17 16.06
CA LEU A 205 -1.60 -25.22 16.81
C LEU A 205 -0.78 -24.00 17.23
N TYR A 206 -1.50 -22.86 17.29
CA TYR A 206 -0.98 -21.56 17.71
C TYR A 206 -1.99 -20.87 18.62
N PRO A 207 -1.57 -19.98 19.52
CA PRO A 207 -2.49 -19.10 20.21
C PRO A 207 -3.17 -18.17 19.21
N THR A 208 -4.50 -18.05 19.28
CA THR A 208 -5.33 -17.24 18.40
C THR A 208 -6.21 -16.28 19.19
N LEU A 209 -6.72 -15.21 18.54
CA LEU A 209 -7.65 -14.25 19.15
C LEU A 209 -9.00 -14.91 19.52
N SER A 210 -9.38 -15.95 18.82
CA SER A 210 -10.63 -16.63 19.05
C SER A 210 -10.47 -18.01 19.66
N ALA A 211 -10.78 -19.00 19.70
CA ALA A 211 -10.78 -20.34 20.23
C ALA A 211 -9.36 -20.88 20.56
N ASN A 212 -8.89 -20.61 21.77
CA ASN A 212 -7.60 -21.10 22.24
C ASN A 212 -7.67 -22.37 23.10
N GLU A 213 -8.83 -22.97 23.30
CA GLU A 213 -9.01 -24.04 24.31
C GLU A 213 -8.07 -25.25 24.12
N GLU A 214 -7.92 -25.72 22.90
CA GLU A 214 -7.07 -26.87 22.61
C GLU A 214 -5.59 -26.53 22.81
N TYR A 215 -5.16 -25.38 22.33
CA TYR A 215 -3.79 -24.87 22.53
C TYR A 215 -3.48 -24.72 24.01
N LEU A 216 -4.37 -24.08 24.78
CA LEU A 216 -4.18 -23.82 26.21
C LEU A 216 -4.14 -25.11 27.02
N LYS A 217 -4.95 -26.13 26.70
CA LYS A 217 -4.93 -27.44 27.32
C LYS A 217 -3.59 -28.17 27.12
N LEU A 218 -3.09 -28.14 25.86
CA LEU A 218 -1.78 -28.75 25.56
C LEU A 218 -0.63 -28.00 26.24
N GLU A 219 -0.65 -26.67 26.16
CA GLU A 219 0.37 -25.83 26.80
C GLU A 219 0.39 -26.06 28.33
N LYS A 220 -0.78 -26.10 28.96
CA LYS A 220 -0.93 -26.38 30.38
C LYS A 220 -0.36 -27.75 30.75
N SER A 221 -0.67 -28.80 29.99
CA SER A 221 -0.16 -30.15 30.26
C SER A 221 1.36 -30.22 30.17
N LEU A 222 1.98 -29.48 29.26
CA LEU A 222 3.44 -29.42 29.13
C LEU A 222 4.08 -28.53 30.19
N LEU A 223 3.42 -27.43 30.60
CA LEU A 223 3.91 -26.59 31.70
C LEU A 223 3.87 -27.29 33.05
N GLN A 224 2.97 -28.26 33.27
CA GLN A 224 2.89 -29.04 34.50
C GLN A 224 4.12 -29.94 34.76
N GLU A 225 4.96 -30.19 33.74
CA GLU A 225 6.24 -30.85 33.91
C GLU A 225 7.24 -30.01 34.75
N ASP A 226 7.12 -28.66 34.64
CA ASP A 226 8.02 -27.70 35.28
C ASP A 226 7.35 -26.91 36.42
N VAL A 227 6.01 -26.78 36.42
CA VAL A 227 5.20 -26.00 37.39
C VAL A 227 4.14 -26.91 38.02
N SER A 228 4.32 -27.27 39.29
CA SER A 228 3.43 -28.21 39.98
C SER A 228 2.04 -27.67 40.28
N ASP A 229 1.87 -26.34 40.38
CA ASP A 229 0.61 -25.71 40.72
C ASP A 229 -0.19 -25.37 39.44
N SER A 230 -1.23 -26.17 39.21
CA SER A 230 -2.15 -26.02 38.08
C SER A 230 -2.94 -24.70 38.09
N GLU A 231 -3.23 -24.15 39.28
CA GLU A 231 -4.01 -22.88 39.39
C GLU A 231 -3.13 -21.69 38.98
N ILE A 232 -1.84 -21.75 39.26
CA ILE A 232 -0.89 -20.72 38.82
C ILE A 232 -0.79 -20.70 37.29
N ILE A 233 -0.74 -21.88 36.66
CA ILE A 233 -0.71 -21.96 35.17
C ILE A 233 -1.99 -21.36 34.59
N ASP A 234 -3.17 -21.67 35.10
CA ASP A 234 -4.44 -21.11 34.64
C ASP A 234 -4.47 -19.59 34.76
N LYS A 235 -4.00 -19.05 35.90
CA LYS A 235 -3.89 -17.59 36.09
C LYS A 235 -2.90 -16.95 35.11
N ALA A 236 -1.76 -17.59 34.88
CA ALA A 236 -0.76 -17.08 33.94
C ALA A 236 -1.29 -17.09 32.49
N GLN A 237 -1.96 -18.15 32.06
CA GLN A 237 -2.58 -18.23 30.75
C GLN A 237 -3.71 -17.21 30.58
N LEU A 238 -4.58 -17.05 31.58
CA LEU A 238 -5.66 -16.04 31.54
C LEU A 238 -5.09 -14.63 31.40
N PHE A 239 -4.09 -14.31 32.22
CA PHE A 239 -3.38 -13.02 32.14
C PHE A 239 -2.77 -12.81 30.76
N ALA A 240 -2.08 -13.84 30.23
CA ALA A 240 -1.44 -13.77 28.92
C ALA A 240 -2.46 -13.54 27.79
N CYS A 241 -3.60 -14.22 27.81
CA CYS A 241 -4.68 -14.03 26.84
C CYS A 241 -5.24 -12.60 26.88
N GLN A 242 -5.56 -12.09 28.08
CA GLN A 242 -6.14 -10.75 28.24
C GLN A 242 -5.16 -9.66 27.81
N LYS A 243 -3.93 -9.74 28.26
CA LYS A 243 -2.89 -8.75 27.91
C LYS A 243 -2.49 -8.83 26.44
N ALA A 244 -2.42 -10.01 25.86
CA ALA A 244 -2.14 -10.16 24.44
C ALA A 244 -3.25 -9.53 23.57
N LEU A 245 -4.51 -9.67 23.96
CA LEU A 245 -5.63 -9.06 23.28
C LEU A 245 -5.54 -7.52 23.30
N GLU A 246 -5.36 -6.93 24.50
CA GLU A 246 -5.22 -5.50 24.69
C GLU A 246 -4.03 -4.91 23.89
N GLU A 247 -2.85 -5.54 24.02
CA GLU A 247 -1.64 -5.09 23.34
C GLU A 247 -1.72 -5.26 21.82
N THR A 248 -2.35 -6.33 21.33
CA THR A 248 -2.54 -6.55 19.89
C THR A 248 -3.50 -5.53 19.30
N ASP A 249 -4.60 -5.24 19.98
CA ASP A 249 -5.56 -4.22 19.56
C ASP A 249 -4.89 -2.84 19.47
N SER A 250 -4.15 -2.45 20.52
CA SER A 250 -3.40 -1.18 20.55
C SER A 250 -2.35 -1.09 19.43
N LYS A 251 -1.55 -2.15 19.22
CA LYS A 251 -0.55 -2.20 18.14
C LYS A 251 -1.17 -2.18 16.75
N THR A 252 -2.37 -2.78 16.61
CA THR A 252 -3.11 -2.76 15.34
C THR A 252 -3.62 -1.37 15.05
N TYR A 253 -4.17 -0.67 16.06
CA TYR A 253 -4.58 0.73 15.91
C TYR A 253 -3.40 1.62 15.48
N GLN A 254 -2.29 1.55 16.19
CA GLN A 254 -1.09 2.33 15.86
C GLN A 254 -0.55 2.04 14.45
N ALA A 255 -0.62 0.77 14.02
CA ALA A 255 -0.21 0.40 12.67
C ALA A 255 -1.15 0.97 11.60
N MET A 256 -2.45 1.00 11.86
CA MET A 256 -3.45 1.59 10.95
C MET A 256 -3.35 3.12 10.90
N GLU A 257 -3.17 3.76 12.05
CA GLU A 257 -2.91 5.20 12.14
C GLU A 257 -1.66 5.59 11.32
N ALA A 258 -0.55 4.86 11.50
CA ALA A 258 0.66 5.07 10.72
C ALA A 258 0.44 4.86 9.21
N LEU A 259 -0.39 3.90 8.82
CA LEU A 259 -0.75 3.67 7.41
C LEU A 259 -1.51 4.86 6.83
N ILE A 260 -2.53 5.36 7.54
CA ILE A 260 -3.31 6.53 7.12
C ILE A 260 -2.39 7.75 6.98
N HIS A 261 -1.55 8.02 7.97
CA HIS A 261 -0.61 9.14 7.94
C HIS A 261 0.36 9.03 6.76
N ASN A 262 1.00 7.88 6.56
CA ASN A 262 1.96 7.67 5.48
C ASN A 262 1.34 7.86 4.09
N LEU A 263 0.16 7.27 3.84
CA LEU A 263 -0.47 7.34 2.53
C LEU A 263 -1.02 8.73 2.19
N ASN A 264 -1.30 9.57 3.19
CA ASN A 264 -1.84 10.91 3.00
C ASN A 264 -0.78 12.03 3.06
N THR A 265 0.41 11.76 3.63
CA THR A 265 1.42 12.81 3.83
C THR A 265 2.73 12.57 3.10
N MET A 266 3.08 11.31 2.83
CA MET A 266 4.33 10.99 2.13
C MET A 266 4.14 10.91 0.62
N HIS A 267 4.66 11.90 -0.07
CA HIS A 267 4.79 11.85 -1.52
C HIS A 267 6.02 11.03 -1.92
N SER A 268 5.79 10.03 -2.76
CA SER A 268 6.82 9.06 -3.17
C SER A 268 7.24 9.20 -4.63
N ARG A 269 6.63 10.12 -5.38
CA ARG A 269 6.92 10.39 -6.79
C ARG A 269 7.30 11.85 -7.02
N ALA A 270 8.09 12.11 -8.06
CA ALA A 270 8.39 13.46 -8.53
C ALA A 270 7.10 14.26 -8.76
N GLY A 271 7.09 15.55 -8.42
CA GLY A 271 5.90 16.40 -8.48
C GLY A 271 5.08 16.42 -7.19
N ALA A 272 5.64 15.94 -6.08
CA ALA A 272 5.03 15.96 -4.74
C ALA A 272 3.68 15.21 -4.65
N GLN A 273 3.47 14.20 -5.48
CA GLN A 273 2.25 13.42 -5.48
C GLN A 273 2.22 12.40 -4.36
N VAL A 274 1.17 12.40 -3.54
CA VAL A 274 0.82 11.30 -2.65
C VAL A 274 0.19 10.14 -3.45
N PRO A 275 0.30 8.87 -2.98
CA PRO A 275 -0.29 7.75 -3.70
C PRO A 275 -1.83 7.82 -3.73
N PHE A 276 -2.42 7.73 -4.91
CA PHE A 276 -3.84 7.42 -5.03
C PHE A 276 -4.04 5.94 -4.76
N SER A 277 -4.54 5.62 -3.58
CA SER A 277 -4.70 4.24 -3.14
C SER A 277 -6.09 3.96 -2.60
N SER A 278 -6.57 2.75 -2.83
CA SER A 278 -7.78 2.22 -2.23
C SER A 278 -7.51 0.86 -1.59
N ILE A 279 -8.29 0.55 -0.56
CA ILE A 279 -8.25 -0.74 0.12
C ILE A 279 -9.65 -1.35 0.12
N ASN A 280 -9.75 -2.64 -0.17
CA ASN A 280 -10.99 -3.39 -0.05
C ASN A 280 -10.92 -4.29 1.16
N TYR A 281 -11.96 -4.24 1.99
CA TYR A 281 -12.09 -5.00 3.23
C TYR A 281 -13.57 -5.32 3.51
N GLY A 282 -13.82 -6.16 4.51
CA GLY A 282 -15.16 -6.51 4.97
C GLY A 282 -15.58 -7.94 4.63
N THR A 283 -14.74 -8.73 3.99
CA THR A 283 -14.99 -10.12 3.63
C THR A 283 -14.30 -11.11 4.57
N ASP A 284 -13.25 -10.73 5.26
CA ASP A 284 -12.63 -11.53 6.31
C ASP A 284 -13.45 -11.46 7.60
N THR A 285 -14.04 -12.61 7.98
CA THR A 285 -14.86 -12.75 9.19
C THR A 285 -14.09 -13.29 10.39
N SER A 286 -12.80 -13.54 10.27
CA SER A 286 -11.94 -13.95 11.38
C SER A 286 -11.87 -12.88 12.48
N ALA A 287 -11.50 -13.28 13.69
CA ALA A 287 -11.31 -12.32 14.79
C ALA A 287 -10.20 -11.29 14.46
N GLU A 288 -9.15 -11.76 13.82
CA GLU A 288 -8.02 -10.96 13.36
C GLU A 288 -8.43 -9.93 12.30
N GLY A 289 -9.19 -10.36 11.27
CA GLY A 289 -9.72 -9.48 10.24
C GLY A 289 -10.68 -8.43 10.80
N ARG A 290 -11.57 -8.83 11.72
CA ARG A 290 -12.49 -7.89 12.40
C ARG A 290 -11.75 -6.87 13.27
N MET A 291 -10.71 -7.28 13.99
CA MET A 291 -9.86 -6.36 14.76
C MET A 291 -9.17 -5.37 13.84
N LEU A 292 -8.65 -5.82 12.71
CA LEU A 292 -8.04 -4.96 11.70
C LEU A 292 -9.02 -3.94 11.15
N ILE A 293 -10.21 -4.40 10.70
CA ILE A 293 -11.26 -3.54 10.13
C ILE A 293 -11.72 -2.50 11.15
N LYS A 294 -11.94 -2.90 12.40
CA LYS A 294 -12.27 -1.96 13.49
C LYS A 294 -11.22 -0.86 13.59
N ASN A 295 -9.95 -1.23 13.63
CA ASN A 295 -8.87 -0.29 13.87
C ASN A 295 -8.56 0.60 12.66
N ILE A 296 -8.71 0.13 11.42
CA ILE A 296 -8.57 1.01 10.25
C ILE A 296 -9.70 2.04 10.17
N LEU A 297 -10.93 1.65 10.53
CA LEU A 297 -12.05 2.59 10.59
C LEU A 297 -11.86 3.64 11.67
N LEU A 298 -11.45 3.26 12.88
CA LEU A 298 -11.16 4.19 13.97
C LEU A 298 -10.00 5.15 13.61
N ALA A 299 -8.94 4.64 12.98
CA ALA A 299 -7.82 5.45 12.53
C ALA A 299 -8.24 6.44 11.42
N THR A 300 -9.14 6.01 10.52
CA THR A 300 -9.68 6.88 9.47
C THR A 300 -10.59 7.97 10.07
N GLU A 301 -11.41 7.63 11.07
CA GLU A 301 -12.25 8.58 11.79
C GLU A 301 -11.42 9.62 12.55
N ALA A 302 -10.30 9.20 13.15
CA ALA A 302 -9.38 10.10 13.84
C ALA A 302 -8.66 11.08 12.88
N GLY A 303 -8.50 10.68 11.61
CA GLY A 303 -7.88 11.51 10.57
C GLY A 303 -6.40 11.82 10.82
N LEU A 304 -5.94 12.92 10.25
CA LEU A 304 -4.54 13.39 10.37
C LEU A 304 -4.32 14.35 11.56
N GLY A 305 -5.37 14.71 12.27
CA GLY A 305 -5.40 15.73 13.30
C GLY A 305 -6.01 17.06 12.80
N HIS A 306 -6.31 17.96 13.73
CA HIS A 306 -6.91 19.28 13.44
C HIS A 306 -8.21 19.26 12.61
N GLY A 307 -8.91 18.11 12.53
CA GLY A 307 -10.16 17.96 11.77
C GLY A 307 -9.97 17.64 10.29
N GLU A 308 -8.78 17.22 9.88
CA GLU A 308 -8.44 16.76 8.54
C GLU A 308 -8.64 15.25 8.38
#